data_3dd09d837e4503f0d534c8691288c0dc
#
_entry.id   3dd09d837e4503f0d534c8691288c0dc
#
_cell.length_a   1.000
_cell.length_b   1.000
_cell.length_c   1.000
_cell.angle_alpha   90.00
_cell.angle_beta   90.00
_cell.angle_gamma   90.00
#
_symmetry.space_group_name_H-M   'P 1'
#
loop_
_entity.id
_entity.type
_entity.pdbx_description
1 polymer ?
#
loop_
_entity_poly.entity_id
_entity_poly.type
_entity_poly.pdbx_seq_one_letter_code
_entity_poly.pdbx_strand_id
1 'polypeptide(L)'
;MKKINWGVIGLGNIAQRFLESFLEVQNSNLLAIASKDSLKLEQNQKKFNIKNEYAFNDYEKLIKCKEVDIVYISLPNSLHFYWIKKCIQNKKKFLVEKPATLNLDEAIELKKIIQNQNLFFAEGFMYRYDPLMVKIIDLIKRNEIGDLLSIDSSFGVNLLTKKKFIFFKKNKKIDNKSRQFNKELGGGCILDLGSYTTSLTILISSLIKNINNKNFRIRVLEKEMGKTDVEIHSRAQIIFDNGFVSNVSASFKENLGNDTVIKGTSGKIYIHNTFLGIDQIRVVLENESYEIEKKNKRNIYSIEIENISQNILDHQSKILFPGIQIDDTVLNMKILEDWKNG
;
A
#
# COMPACT_ATOMS: atom_id res chain seq x y z
N MET A 1 18.63 -20.27 -12.54
CA MET A 1 18.77 -19.20 -11.54
C MET A 1 17.94 -19.54 -10.30
N LYS A 2 18.42 -19.18 -9.11
CA LYS A 2 17.65 -19.36 -7.87
C LYS A 2 16.42 -18.48 -7.91
N LYS A 3 15.27 -19.03 -7.50
CA LYS A 3 13.99 -18.30 -7.36
C LYS A 3 13.59 -18.22 -5.92
N ILE A 4 12.85 -17.17 -5.57
CA ILE A 4 12.29 -17.00 -4.23
C ILE A 4 10.93 -17.72 -4.15
N ASN A 5 10.76 -18.55 -3.15
CA ASN A 5 9.53 -19.31 -2.91
C ASN A 5 8.60 -18.52 -1.98
N TRP A 6 7.47 -18.10 -2.51
CA TRP A 6 6.46 -17.36 -1.77
C TRP A 6 5.39 -18.28 -1.18
N GLY A 7 5.01 -17.99 0.06
CA GLY A 7 3.80 -18.53 0.69
C GLY A 7 2.79 -17.41 0.91
N VAL A 8 1.50 -17.68 0.73
CA VAL A 8 0.42 -16.70 0.89
C VAL A 8 -0.54 -17.15 1.96
N ILE A 9 -0.75 -16.33 3.00
CA ILE A 9 -1.76 -16.55 4.04
C ILE A 9 -2.94 -15.60 3.87
N GLY A 10 -4.15 -16.18 3.80
CA GLY A 10 -5.38 -15.44 3.44
C GLY A 10 -5.62 -15.42 1.94
N LEU A 11 -6.77 -15.93 1.51
CA LEU A 11 -7.15 -16.03 0.10
C LEU A 11 -8.36 -15.15 -0.23
N GLY A 12 -8.27 -13.86 0.20
CA GLY A 12 -9.25 -12.82 -0.10
C GLY A 12 -9.08 -12.22 -1.51
N ASN A 13 -9.88 -11.20 -1.83
CA ASN A 13 -9.89 -10.59 -3.18
C ASN A 13 -8.53 -10.01 -3.59
N ILE A 14 -7.80 -9.39 -2.66
CA ILE A 14 -6.46 -8.86 -2.94
C ILE A 14 -5.47 -9.99 -3.19
N ALA A 15 -5.53 -11.06 -2.37
CA ALA A 15 -4.71 -12.24 -2.60
C ALA A 15 -4.89 -12.82 -4.00
N GLN A 16 -6.12 -12.83 -4.55
CA GLN A 16 -6.36 -13.34 -5.91
C GLN A 16 -5.53 -12.55 -6.96
N ARG A 17 -5.54 -11.21 -6.88
CA ARG A 17 -4.73 -10.36 -7.78
C ARG A 17 -3.24 -10.62 -7.62
N PHE A 18 -2.78 -10.76 -6.38
CA PHE A 18 -1.39 -11.07 -6.06
C PHE A 18 -0.97 -12.45 -6.60
N LEU A 19 -1.79 -13.48 -6.40
CA LEU A 19 -1.54 -14.84 -6.89
C LEU A 19 -1.46 -14.89 -8.43
N GLU A 20 -2.36 -14.22 -9.12
CA GLU A 20 -2.38 -14.14 -10.59
C GLU A 20 -1.13 -13.46 -11.15
N SER A 21 -0.53 -12.55 -10.37
CA SER A 21 0.66 -11.80 -10.80
C SER A 21 1.92 -12.65 -10.93
N PHE A 22 1.97 -13.85 -10.31
CA PHE A 22 3.10 -14.77 -10.47
C PHE A 22 3.26 -15.28 -11.90
N LEU A 23 2.23 -15.21 -12.74
CA LEU A 23 2.32 -15.58 -14.16
C LEU A 23 3.28 -14.67 -14.95
N GLU A 24 3.53 -13.46 -14.47
CA GLU A 24 4.42 -12.48 -15.11
C GLU A 24 5.80 -12.40 -14.43
N VAL A 25 6.05 -13.16 -13.35
CA VAL A 25 7.25 -13.05 -12.52
C VAL A 25 8.27 -14.13 -12.86
N GLN A 26 9.53 -13.75 -13.05
CA GLN A 26 10.58 -14.70 -13.45
C GLN A 26 11.47 -15.18 -12.29
N ASN A 27 11.71 -14.32 -11.29
CA ASN A 27 12.61 -14.59 -10.17
C ASN A 27 11.93 -15.18 -8.92
N SER A 28 10.67 -15.60 -9.04
CA SER A 28 9.88 -16.10 -7.91
C SER A 28 8.97 -17.27 -8.30
N ASN A 29 8.60 -18.07 -7.32
CA ASN A 29 7.60 -19.11 -7.43
C ASN A 29 6.51 -18.89 -6.37
N LEU A 30 5.25 -19.08 -6.75
CA LEU A 30 4.17 -19.30 -5.81
C LEU A 30 4.24 -20.77 -5.35
N LEU A 31 4.83 -20.99 -4.18
CA LEU A 31 5.03 -22.35 -3.67
C LEU A 31 3.85 -22.83 -2.83
N ALA A 32 3.39 -21.99 -1.88
CA ALA A 32 2.45 -22.42 -0.85
C ALA A 32 1.33 -21.42 -0.64
N ILE A 33 0.14 -21.95 -0.30
CA ILE A 33 -1.02 -21.13 0.05
C ILE A 33 -1.66 -21.66 1.35
N ALA A 34 -2.28 -20.76 2.13
CA ALA A 34 -3.04 -21.15 3.30
C ALA A 34 -4.36 -20.39 3.44
N SER A 35 -5.41 -21.09 3.81
CA SER A 35 -6.73 -20.51 4.12
C SER A 35 -7.45 -21.33 5.18
N LYS A 36 -8.17 -20.65 6.08
CA LYS A 36 -9.12 -21.30 7.01
C LYS A 36 -10.43 -21.71 6.31
N ASP A 37 -10.70 -21.17 5.12
CA ASP A 37 -11.83 -21.53 4.26
C ASP A 37 -11.36 -22.64 3.31
N SER A 38 -11.83 -23.86 3.53
CA SER A 38 -11.43 -25.05 2.78
C SER A 38 -11.84 -24.99 1.30
N LEU A 39 -13.00 -24.37 0.99
CA LEU A 39 -13.46 -24.22 -0.39
C LEU A 39 -12.53 -23.27 -1.17
N LYS A 40 -12.19 -22.13 -0.57
CA LYS A 40 -11.23 -21.21 -1.18
C LYS A 40 -9.84 -21.84 -1.33
N LEU A 41 -9.41 -22.63 -0.35
CA LEU A 41 -8.14 -23.33 -0.41
C LEU A 41 -8.11 -24.27 -1.59
N GLU A 42 -9.10 -25.15 -1.73
CA GLU A 42 -9.21 -26.12 -2.83
C GLU A 42 -9.28 -25.44 -4.20
N GLN A 43 -10.11 -24.41 -4.34
CA GLN A 43 -10.24 -23.64 -5.59
C GLN A 43 -8.92 -23.04 -6.02
N ASN A 44 -8.19 -22.41 -5.09
CA ASN A 44 -6.91 -21.78 -5.39
C ASN A 44 -5.79 -22.79 -5.61
N GLN A 45 -5.81 -23.90 -4.88
CA GLN A 45 -4.88 -25.00 -5.09
C GLN A 45 -4.97 -25.54 -6.53
N LYS A 46 -6.18 -25.78 -7.03
CA LYS A 46 -6.43 -26.23 -8.41
C LYS A 46 -6.04 -25.14 -9.42
N LYS A 47 -6.49 -23.90 -9.19
CA LYS A 47 -6.26 -22.79 -10.11
C LYS A 47 -4.78 -22.51 -10.34
N PHE A 48 -3.96 -22.57 -9.30
CA PHE A 48 -2.53 -22.24 -9.34
C PHE A 48 -1.62 -23.47 -9.33
N ASN A 49 -2.19 -24.66 -9.47
CA ASN A 49 -1.47 -25.94 -9.51
C ASN A 49 -0.52 -26.14 -8.31
N ILE A 50 -1.01 -25.80 -7.09
CA ILE A 50 -0.24 -25.97 -5.87
C ILE A 50 -0.28 -27.44 -5.43
N LYS A 51 0.89 -28.02 -5.12
CA LYS A 51 0.97 -29.40 -4.63
C LYS A 51 0.25 -29.55 -3.28
N ASN A 52 -0.30 -30.73 -3.01
CA ASN A 52 -1.06 -31.00 -1.78
C ASN A 52 -0.28 -30.67 -0.50
N GLU A 53 1.00 -30.99 -0.48
CA GLU A 53 1.91 -30.73 0.64
C GLU A 53 2.13 -29.22 0.94
N TYR A 54 1.80 -28.33 0.00
CA TYR A 54 1.91 -26.86 0.12
C TYR A 54 0.57 -26.13 0.20
N ALA A 55 -0.55 -26.85 0.29
CA ALA A 55 -1.87 -26.30 0.53
C ALA A 55 -2.28 -26.52 1.99
N PHE A 56 -2.27 -25.47 2.79
CA PHE A 56 -2.45 -25.57 4.23
C PHE A 56 -3.81 -24.99 4.68
N ASN A 57 -4.51 -25.70 5.55
CA ASN A 57 -5.70 -25.19 6.26
C ASN A 57 -5.33 -24.39 7.52
N ASP A 58 -4.05 -24.25 7.83
CA ASP A 58 -3.48 -23.57 8.97
C ASP A 58 -2.34 -22.66 8.54
N TYR A 59 -2.43 -21.38 8.92
CA TYR A 59 -1.41 -20.36 8.60
C TYR A 59 -0.06 -20.65 9.27
N GLU A 60 -0.06 -21.19 10.50
CA GLU A 60 1.21 -21.53 11.20
C GLU A 60 1.96 -22.65 10.49
N LYS A 61 1.26 -23.62 9.90
CA LYS A 61 1.90 -24.69 9.12
C LYS A 61 2.62 -24.13 7.90
N LEU A 62 2.01 -23.18 7.19
CA LEU A 62 2.67 -22.50 6.08
C LEU A 62 3.88 -21.70 6.56
N ILE A 63 3.76 -20.92 7.64
CA ILE A 63 4.85 -20.10 8.19
C ILE A 63 6.03 -21.00 8.60
N LYS A 64 5.78 -22.21 9.13
CA LYS A 64 6.80 -23.19 9.53
C LYS A 64 7.39 -23.99 8.35
N CYS A 65 6.80 -23.91 7.16
CA CYS A 65 7.30 -24.63 5.97
C CYS A 65 8.69 -24.11 5.60
N LYS A 66 9.69 -24.99 5.60
CA LYS A 66 11.09 -24.61 5.40
C LYS A 66 11.37 -24.10 3.99
N GLU A 67 10.66 -24.64 3.01
CA GLU A 67 10.80 -24.31 1.59
C GLU A 67 10.23 -22.94 1.23
N VAL A 68 9.43 -22.32 2.10
CA VAL A 68 8.90 -20.95 1.94
C VAL A 68 9.95 -19.95 2.39
N ASP A 69 10.44 -19.11 1.48
CA ASP A 69 11.43 -18.06 1.75
C ASP A 69 10.80 -16.79 2.33
N ILE A 70 9.61 -16.43 1.84
CA ILE A 70 8.89 -15.22 2.25
C ILE A 70 7.37 -15.50 2.32
N VAL A 71 6.70 -14.89 3.30
CA VAL A 71 5.25 -15.01 3.52
C VAL A 71 4.55 -13.71 3.16
N TYR A 72 3.54 -13.77 2.28
CA TYR A 72 2.62 -12.66 2.06
C TYR A 72 1.42 -12.77 3.01
N ILE A 73 1.22 -11.74 3.82
CA ILE A 73 0.12 -11.66 4.80
C ILE A 73 -1.00 -10.83 4.19
N SER A 74 -2.05 -11.49 3.64
CA SER A 74 -3.21 -10.87 3.02
C SER A 74 -4.48 -11.14 3.83
N LEU A 75 -4.49 -10.66 5.04
CA LEU A 75 -5.56 -10.83 6.04
C LEU A 75 -6.25 -9.48 6.31
N PRO A 76 -7.35 -9.45 7.06
CA PRO A 76 -7.90 -8.20 7.61
C PRO A 76 -6.86 -7.46 8.48
N ASN A 77 -6.88 -6.12 8.43
CA ASN A 77 -5.88 -5.27 9.10
C ASN A 77 -5.68 -5.62 10.57
N SER A 78 -6.76 -5.96 11.30
CA SER A 78 -6.71 -6.35 12.73
C SER A 78 -5.92 -7.63 13.01
N LEU A 79 -5.63 -8.42 11.99
CA LEU A 79 -4.87 -9.66 12.12
C LEU A 79 -3.40 -9.51 11.70
N HIS A 80 -3.02 -8.38 11.07
CA HIS A 80 -1.68 -8.18 10.53
C HIS A 80 -0.62 -8.32 11.62
N PHE A 81 -0.72 -7.56 12.70
CA PHE A 81 0.30 -7.53 13.75
C PHE A 81 0.48 -8.89 14.43
N TYR A 82 -0.59 -9.63 14.66
CA TYR A 82 -0.52 -10.99 15.21
C TYR A 82 0.27 -11.93 14.29
N TRP A 83 -0.06 -11.95 12.98
CA TRP A 83 0.60 -12.86 12.03
C TRP A 83 2.01 -12.41 11.67
N ILE A 84 2.29 -11.12 11.69
CA ILE A 84 3.66 -10.59 11.63
C ILE A 84 4.50 -11.17 12.77
N LYS A 85 4.01 -11.13 14.03
CA LYS A 85 4.72 -11.70 15.17
C LYS A 85 4.97 -13.22 15.00
N LYS A 86 4.04 -13.94 14.39
CA LYS A 86 4.25 -15.36 14.05
C LYS A 86 5.34 -15.57 12.99
N CYS A 87 5.41 -14.73 11.97
CA CYS A 87 6.50 -14.76 10.98
C CYS A 87 7.86 -14.47 11.66
N ILE A 88 7.92 -13.45 12.51
CA ILE A 88 9.12 -13.07 13.26
C ILE A 88 9.62 -14.22 14.14
N GLN A 89 8.74 -14.86 14.92
CA GLN A 89 9.07 -16.01 15.77
C GLN A 89 9.68 -17.18 14.98
N ASN A 90 9.29 -17.34 13.74
CA ASN A 90 9.80 -18.37 12.83
C ASN A 90 10.89 -17.87 11.88
N LYS A 91 11.45 -16.67 12.11
CA LYS A 91 12.50 -16.04 11.30
C LYS A 91 12.17 -15.98 9.81
N LYS A 92 10.88 -15.86 9.46
CA LYS A 92 10.40 -15.72 8.09
C LYS A 92 10.45 -14.26 7.65
N LYS A 93 10.96 -14.04 6.44
CA LYS A 93 10.74 -12.78 5.72
C LYS A 93 9.26 -12.64 5.42
N PHE A 94 8.75 -11.41 5.38
CA PHE A 94 7.33 -11.21 5.08
C PHE A 94 7.04 -9.89 4.36
N LEU A 95 6.02 -9.96 3.51
CA LEU A 95 5.28 -8.84 2.97
C LEU A 95 3.91 -8.83 3.66
N VAL A 96 3.50 -7.72 4.21
CA VAL A 96 2.16 -7.55 4.79
C VAL A 96 1.35 -6.52 4.01
N GLU A 97 0.05 -6.78 3.82
CA GLU A 97 -0.85 -5.77 3.26
C GLU A 97 -0.89 -4.49 4.09
N LYS A 98 -1.12 -3.39 3.40
CA LYS A 98 -1.26 -2.08 4.03
C LYS A 98 -2.65 -1.92 4.72
N PRO A 99 -2.74 -1.13 5.78
CA PRO A 99 -1.63 -0.71 6.63
C PRO A 99 -1.08 -1.89 7.42
N ALA A 100 0.23 -1.93 7.67
CA ALA A 100 0.89 -3.05 8.34
C ALA A 100 0.39 -3.26 9.78
N THR A 101 -0.09 -2.20 10.42
CA THR A 101 -0.61 -2.19 11.81
C THR A 101 -1.90 -1.39 11.90
N LEU A 102 -2.63 -1.51 13.02
CA LEU A 102 -3.87 -0.76 13.24
C LEU A 102 -3.65 0.60 13.90
N ASN A 103 -2.57 0.77 14.63
CA ASN A 103 -2.28 1.93 15.45
C ASN A 103 -0.78 2.17 15.55
N LEU A 104 -0.42 3.34 16.08
CA LEU A 104 0.98 3.76 16.21
C LEU A 104 1.77 2.91 17.19
N ASP A 105 1.16 2.44 18.27
CA ASP A 105 1.86 1.62 19.28
C ASP A 105 2.31 0.29 18.68
N GLU A 106 1.45 -0.38 17.91
CA GLU A 106 1.82 -1.59 17.16
C GLU A 106 2.94 -1.32 16.16
N ALA A 107 2.93 -0.17 15.47
CA ALA A 107 3.97 0.20 14.51
C ALA A 107 5.32 0.46 15.20
N ILE A 108 5.30 1.11 16.37
CA ILE A 108 6.51 1.34 17.18
C ILE A 108 7.07 0.02 17.73
N GLU A 109 6.20 -0.87 18.22
CA GLU A 109 6.62 -2.21 18.69
C GLU A 109 7.22 -3.00 17.52
N LEU A 110 6.56 -3.02 16.37
CA LEU A 110 7.06 -3.69 15.16
C LEU A 110 8.44 -3.16 14.76
N LYS A 111 8.63 -1.84 14.73
CA LYS A 111 9.93 -1.23 14.42
C LYS A 111 11.02 -1.73 15.37
N LYS A 112 10.77 -1.73 16.67
CA LYS A 112 11.74 -2.23 17.67
C LYS A 112 12.14 -3.67 17.38
N ILE A 113 11.18 -4.55 17.09
CA ILE A 113 11.45 -5.95 16.83
C ILE A 113 12.25 -6.14 15.53
N ILE A 114 11.84 -5.48 14.45
CA ILE A 114 12.50 -5.57 13.13
C ILE A 114 13.96 -5.11 13.21
N GLN A 115 14.21 -3.97 13.87
CA GLN A 115 15.55 -3.43 14.02
C GLN A 115 16.45 -4.30 14.90
N ASN A 116 15.94 -4.81 16.04
CA ASN A 116 16.70 -5.63 16.96
C ASN A 116 17.09 -7.00 16.37
N GLN A 117 16.24 -7.56 15.49
CA GLN A 117 16.45 -8.90 14.92
C GLN A 117 16.98 -8.85 13.48
N ASN A 118 17.17 -7.67 12.90
CA ASN A 118 17.58 -7.47 11.51
C ASN A 118 16.74 -8.30 10.51
N LEU A 119 15.42 -8.22 10.65
CA LEU A 119 14.48 -9.01 9.85
C LEU A 119 14.06 -8.28 8.58
N PHE A 120 13.95 -9.03 7.50
CA PHE A 120 13.42 -8.51 6.25
C PHE A 120 11.91 -8.33 6.34
N PHE A 121 11.49 -7.08 6.22
CA PHE A 121 10.11 -6.60 6.27
C PHE A 121 9.78 -5.82 5.00
N ALA A 122 8.60 -6.04 4.44
CA ALA A 122 8.01 -5.21 3.39
C ALA A 122 6.53 -4.95 3.70
N GLU A 123 6.03 -3.76 3.33
CA GLU A 123 4.63 -3.38 3.42
C GLU A 123 4.06 -3.14 2.02
N GLY A 124 2.85 -3.61 1.75
CA GLY A 124 2.23 -3.72 0.43
C GLY A 124 1.76 -2.39 -0.16
N PHE A 125 2.70 -1.53 -0.49
CA PHE A 125 2.46 -0.32 -1.27
C PHE A 125 3.03 -0.49 -2.70
N MET A 126 2.40 -1.37 -3.47
CA MET A 126 2.84 -1.80 -4.79
C MET A 126 3.11 -0.63 -5.77
N TYR A 127 2.39 0.50 -5.66
CA TYR A 127 2.57 1.65 -6.53
C TYR A 127 3.97 2.28 -6.45
N ARG A 128 4.70 2.09 -5.34
CA ARG A 128 6.06 2.61 -5.16
C ARG A 128 7.05 2.00 -6.13
N TYR A 129 6.78 0.78 -6.61
CA TYR A 129 7.63 0.06 -7.57
C TYR A 129 7.22 0.31 -9.04
N ASP A 130 6.14 1.08 -9.27
CA ASP A 130 5.71 1.41 -10.63
C ASP A 130 6.85 2.14 -11.40
N PRO A 131 7.19 1.71 -12.62
CA PRO A 131 8.27 2.35 -13.40
C PRO A 131 8.08 3.84 -13.60
N LEU A 132 6.81 4.32 -13.72
CA LEU A 132 6.55 5.76 -13.82
C LEU A 132 6.69 6.45 -12.46
N MET A 133 6.45 5.79 -11.34
CA MET A 133 6.78 6.35 -10.01
C MET A 133 8.29 6.51 -9.84
N VAL A 134 9.06 5.52 -10.27
CA VAL A 134 10.54 5.63 -10.29
C VAL A 134 10.99 6.79 -11.19
N LYS A 135 10.32 7.00 -12.33
CA LYS A 135 10.60 8.14 -13.21
C LYS A 135 10.25 9.50 -12.57
N ILE A 136 9.13 9.58 -11.84
CA ILE A 136 8.75 10.79 -11.08
C ILE A 136 9.83 11.13 -10.04
N ILE A 137 10.30 10.12 -9.31
CA ILE A 137 11.37 10.28 -8.33
C ILE A 137 12.65 10.82 -9.01
N ASP A 138 13.01 10.30 -10.19
CA ASP A 138 14.16 10.77 -10.97
C ASP A 138 14.00 12.24 -11.41
N LEU A 139 12.83 12.61 -11.94
CA LEU A 139 12.51 13.99 -12.32
C LEU A 139 12.65 14.97 -11.15
N ILE A 140 12.11 14.60 -9.97
CA ILE A 140 12.21 15.43 -8.77
C ILE A 140 13.67 15.54 -8.32
N LYS A 141 14.42 14.44 -8.29
CA LYS A 141 15.84 14.44 -7.91
C LYS A 141 16.71 15.28 -8.84
N ARG A 142 16.34 15.40 -10.11
CA ARG A 142 17.00 16.28 -11.11
C ARG A 142 16.52 17.73 -11.04
N ASN A 143 15.63 18.05 -10.10
CA ASN A 143 15.06 19.39 -9.92
C ASN A 143 14.27 19.89 -11.15
N GLU A 144 13.64 18.98 -11.92
CA GLU A 144 12.92 19.28 -13.18
C GLU A 144 11.81 20.32 -13.00
N ILE A 145 11.09 20.24 -11.88
CA ILE A 145 10.00 21.18 -11.55
C ILE A 145 10.40 22.22 -10.50
N GLY A 146 11.70 22.36 -10.20
CA GLY A 146 12.19 23.22 -9.13
C GLY A 146 11.92 22.68 -7.73
N ASP A 147 12.03 23.53 -6.72
CA ASP A 147 11.80 23.19 -5.33
C ASP A 147 10.34 22.80 -5.10
N LEU A 148 10.12 21.71 -4.37
CA LEU A 148 8.77 21.19 -4.10
C LEU A 148 8.00 22.12 -3.16
N LEU A 149 6.80 22.52 -3.58
CA LEU A 149 5.88 23.40 -2.84
C LEU A 149 4.72 22.63 -2.22
N SER A 150 4.08 21.76 -3.01
CA SER A 150 2.94 20.98 -2.51
C SER A 150 2.68 19.70 -3.33
N ILE A 151 1.91 18.82 -2.72
CA ILE A 151 1.30 17.66 -3.37
C ILE A 151 -0.20 17.64 -3.06
N ASP A 152 -1.02 17.44 -4.09
CA ASP A 152 -2.45 17.22 -3.98
C ASP A 152 -2.74 15.77 -4.38
N SER A 153 -3.21 14.94 -3.46
CA SER A 153 -3.43 13.51 -3.67
C SER A 153 -4.77 13.05 -3.11
N SER A 154 -5.52 12.31 -3.92
CA SER A 154 -6.82 11.80 -3.51
C SER A 154 -6.97 10.31 -3.81
N PHE A 155 -7.71 9.60 -2.97
CA PHE A 155 -8.20 8.27 -3.29
C PHE A 155 -9.63 8.10 -2.78
N GLY A 156 -10.58 7.96 -3.69
CA GLY A 156 -11.98 7.80 -3.34
C GLY A 156 -12.71 6.86 -4.26
N VAL A 157 -13.47 5.94 -3.66
CA VAL A 157 -14.34 4.99 -4.36
C VAL A 157 -15.70 4.97 -3.69
N ASN A 158 -16.77 5.26 -4.43
CA ASN A 158 -18.10 5.21 -3.86
C ASN A 158 -18.55 3.78 -3.56
N LEU A 159 -18.50 3.43 -2.29
CA LEU A 159 -18.96 2.13 -1.77
C LEU A 159 -20.41 2.16 -1.26
N LEU A 160 -21.00 3.35 -1.10
CA LEU A 160 -22.31 3.55 -0.46
C LEU A 160 -23.48 3.43 -1.44
N THR A 161 -23.25 3.60 -2.73
CA THR A 161 -24.31 3.56 -3.75
C THR A 161 -24.05 2.52 -4.84
N LYS A 162 -25.14 2.02 -5.46
CA LYS A 162 -25.10 1.19 -6.69
C LYS A 162 -25.87 1.92 -7.79
N LYS A 163 -25.37 1.90 -9.02
CA LYS A 163 -26.19 2.27 -10.19
C LYS A 163 -27.32 1.25 -10.35
N LYS A 164 -28.58 1.71 -10.39
CA LYS A 164 -29.75 0.86 -10.62
C LYS A 164 -30.22 0.94 -12.08
N PHE A 165 -30.09 2.12 -12.71
CA PHE A 165 -30.31 2.44 -14.11
C PHE A 165 -29.42 3.62 -14.46
N ILE A 166 -29.37 4.04 -15.74
CA ILE A 166 -28.49 5.12 -16.21
C ILE A 166 -28.62 6.39 -15.36
N PHE A 167 -29.80 6.67 -14.79
CA PHE A 167 -30.09 7.91 -14.04
C PHE A 167 -30.41 7.71 -12.55
N PHE A 168 -30.46 6.48 -12.03
CA PHE A 168 -30.84 6.25 -10.63
C PHE A 168 -29.73 5.56 -9.84
N LYS A 169 -29.33 6.19 -8.72
CA LYS A 169 -28.47 5.60 -7.71
C LYS A 169 -29.34 5.03 -6.58
N LYS A 170 -29.07 3.82 -6.12
CA LYS A 170 -29.68 3.24 -4.92
C LYS A 170 -28.62 3.09 -3.85
N ASN A 171 -28.94 3.47 -2.61
CA ASN A 171 -28.08 3.23 -1.47
C ASN A 171 -27.87 1.73 -1.29
N LYS A 172 -26.62 1.31 -1.09
CA LYS A 172 -26.32 -0.05 -0.66
C LYS A 172 -26.66 -0.18 0.83
N LYS A 173 -27.17 -1.34 1.21
CA LYS A 173 -27.16 -1.72 2.62
C LYS A 173 -25.71 -1.90 3.06
N ILE A 174 -25.26 -1.09 4.01
CA ILE A 174 -23.92 -1.23 4.58
C ILE A 174 -23.92 -2.52 5.40
N ASP A 175 -22.98 -3.40 5.08
CA ASP A 175 -22.70 -4.58 5.87
C ASP A 175 -21.66 -4.21 6.93
N ASN A 176 -22.06 -4.16 8.19
CA ASN A 176 -21.19 -3.86 9.33
C ASN A 176 -20.14 -4.96 9.60
N LYS A 177 -20.26 -6.13 8.98
CA LYS A 177 -19.25 -7.18 8.99
C LYS A 177 -18.18 -6.97 7.91
N SER A 178 -18.45 -6.10 6.94
CA SER A 178 -17.48 -5.76 5.91
C SER A 178 -16.29 -5.03 6.51
N ARG A 179 -15.08 -5.42 6.14
CA ARG A 179 -13.81 -4.84 6.61
C ARG A 179 -13.80 -3.30 6.55
N GLN A 180 -14.32 -2.73 5.46
CA GLN A 180 -14.34 -1.29 5.24
C GLN A 180 -15.20 -0.53 6.26
N PHE A 181 -16.26 -1.16 6.75
CA PHE A 181 -17.24 -0.53 7.63
C PHE A 181 -17.25 -1.10 9.05
N ASN A 182 -16.25 -1.88 9.42
CA ASN A 182 -16.10 -2.46 10.75
C ASN A 182 -14.89 -1.83 11.46
N LYS A 183 -15.16 -1.07 12.53
CA LYS A 183 -14.14 -0.36 13.32
C LYS A 183 -13.10 -1.32 13.93
N GLU A 184 -13.55 -2.47 14.43
CA GLU A 184 -12.68 -3.47 15.07
C GLU A 184 -11.73 -4.15 14.06
N LEU A 185 -12.13 -4.19 12.79
CA LEU A 185 -11.30 -4.73 11.71
C LEU A 185 -10.37 -3.68 11.07
N GLY A 186 -10.32 -2.46 11.62
CA GLY A 186 -9.55 -1.37 11.05
C GLY A 186 -10.25 -0.73 9.84
N GLY A 187 -11.59 -0.60 9.90
CA GLY A 187 -12.39 0.07 8.87
C GLY A 187 -12.20 1.60 8.88
N GLY A 188 -12.78 2.24 7.87
CA GLY A 188 -12.70 3.68 7.63
C GLY A 188 -11.85 4.02 6.41
N CYS A 189 -12.25 5.10 5.72
CA CYS A 189 -11.59 5.51 4.48
C CYS A 189 -10.17 6.04 4.73
N ILE A 190 -9.89 6.59 5.93
CA ILE A 190 -8.56 7.11 6.28
C ILE A 190 -7.55 5.95 6.33
N LEU A 191 -7.82 4.86 7.04
CA LEU A 191 -6.91 3.71 7.11
C LEU A 191 -6.85 2.93 5.79
N ASP A 192 -7.97 2.79 5.07
CA ASP A 192 -7.99 1.98 3.85
C ASP A 192 -7.43 2.70 2.62
N LEU A 193 -7.90 3.91 2.34
CA LEU A 193 -7.52 4.69 1.16
C LEU A 193 -6.55 5.82 1.49
N GLY A 194 -6.72 6.48 2.64
CA GLY A 194 -5.84 7.54 3.11
C GLY A 194 -4.40 7.06 3.33
N SER A 195 -4.20 5.80 3.71
CA SER A 195 -2.86 5.21 3.85
C SER A 195 -2.01 5.31 2.57
N TYR A 196 -2.62 5.28 1.39
CA TYR A 196 -1.93 5.49 0.12
C TYR A 196 -1.47 6.94 -0.05
N THR A 197 -2.38 7.91 0.20
CA THR A 197 -2.06 9.34 0.03
C THR A 197 -1.01 9.81 1.03
N THR A 198 -1.06 9.32 2.27
CA THR A 198 -0.06 9.63 3.30
C THR A 198 1.28 8.93 3.04
N SER A 199 1.27 7.68 2.57
CA SER A 199 2.48 6.98 2.14
C SER A 199 3.17 7.69 0.97
N LEU A 200 2.40 8.25 0.02
CA LEU A 200 2.94 9.05 -1.08
C LEU A 200 3.50 10.38 -0.58
N THR A 201 2.83 11.03 0.38
CA THR A 201 3.34 12.23 1.04
C THR A 201 4.72 11.98 1.64
N ILE A 202 4.90 10.87 2.35
CA ILE A 202 6.19 10.49 2.94
C ILE A 202 7.25 10.26 1.85
N LEU A 203 6.90 9.54 0.79
CA LEU A 203 7.81 9.28 -0.33
C LEU A 203 8.28 10.59 -0.96
N ILE A 204 7.37 11.51 -1.30
CA ILE A 204 7.70 12.76 -1.97
C ILE A 204 8.43 13.73 -1.02
N SER A 205 7.98 13.86 0.23
CA SER A 205 8.68 14.70 1.20
C SER A 205 10.10 14.22 1.48
N SER A 206 10.36 12.92 1.44
CA SER A 206 11.72 12.36 1.62
C SER A 206 12.72 12.78 0.53
N LEU A 207 12.24 13.32 -0.59
CA LEU A 207 13.08 13.82 -1.69
C LEU A 207 13.46 15.29 -1.50
N ILE A 208 12.85 16.01 -0.56
CA ILE A 208 13.15 17.41 -0.25
C ILE A 208 14.42 17.46 0.58
N LYS A 209 15.39 18.28 0.14
CA LYS A 209 16.62 18.48 0.89
C LYS A 209 16.33 19.22 2.22
N ASN A 210 16.98 18.76 3.28
CA ASN A 210 16.91 19.37 4.61
C ASN A 210 15.51 19.40 5.26
N ILE A 211 14.58 18.55 4.83
CA ILE A 211 13.29 18.39 5.51
C ILE A 211 13.43 17.43 6.70
N ASN A 212 12.77 17.75 7.79
CA ASN A 212 12.49 16.78 8.83
C ASN A 212 11.03 16.30 8.67
N ASN A 213 10.82 15.18 7.97
CA ASN A 213 9.48 14.65 7.71
C ASN A 213 8.71 14.29 9.00
N LYS A 214 9.37 14.24 10.15
CA LYS A 214 8.73 13.95 11.45
C LYS A 214 8.11 15.20 12.07
N ASN A 215 8.51 16.40 11.59
CA ASN A 215 7.99 17.67 12.05
C ASN A 215 6.89 18.17 11.10
N PHE A 216 5.67 17.86 11.44
CA PHE A 216 4.48 18.27 10.69
C PHE A 216 3.33 18.54 11.65
N ARG A 217 2.32 19.26 11.15
CA ARG A 217 1.01 19.40 11.78
C ARG A 217 -0.07 18.98 10.79
N ILE A 218 -1.16 18.44 11.31
CA ILE A 218 -2.32 18.09 10.50
C ILE A 218 -3.45 19.08 10.77
N ARG A 219 -4.09 19.53 9.69
CA ARG A 219 -5.31 20.32 9.72
C ARG A 219 -6.39 19.53 8.99
N VAL A 220 -7.33 18.96 9.72
CA VAL A 220 -8.50 18.31 9.13
C VAL A 220 -9.44 19.40 8.61
N LEU A 221 -9.78 19.28 7.31
CA LEU A 221 -10.66 20.25 6.63
C LEU A 221 -12.10 19.75 6.61
N GLU A 222 -12.27 18.44 6.38
CA GLU A 222 -13.55 17.78 6.30
C GLU A 222 -13.43 16.37 6.90
N LYS A 223 -14.42 15.95 7.66
CA LYS A 223 -14.54 14.58 8.17
C LYS A 223 -16.02 14.22 8.34
N GLU A 224 -16.44 13.13 7.71
CA GLU A 224 -17.80 12.60 7.79
C GLU A 224 -17.76 11.16 8.30
N MET A 225 -18.52 10.92 9.37
CA MET A 225 -18.66 9.59 9.97
C MET A 225 -19.82 8.84 9.36
N GLY A 226 -19.63 7.56 9.09
CA GLY A 226 -20.69 6.66 8.65
C GLY A 226 -21.53 6.10 9.79
N LYS A 227 -22.57 5.36 9.45
CA LYS A 227 -23.50 4.73 10.42
C LYS A 227 -22.84 3.67 11.32
N THR A 228 -21.65 3.22 11.00
CA THR A 228 -20.89 2.18 11.71
C THR A 228 -19.70 2.77 12.48
N ASP A 229 -19.73 4.07 12.73
CA ASP A 229 -18.71 4.79 13.49
C ASP A 229 -17.28 4.65 12.88
N VAL A 230 -17.21 4.66 11.56
CA VAL A 230 -15.96 4.78 10.79
C VAL A 230 -16.05 5.95 9.83
N GLU A 231 -14.90 6.54 9.47
CA GLU A 231 -14.84 7.65 8.54
C GLU A 231 -15.21 7.17 7.12
N ILE A 232 -16.18 7.84 6.49
CA ILE A 232 -16.60 7.56 5.10
C ILE A 232 -16.12 8.59 4.12
N HIS A 233 -15.69 9.76 4.58
CA HIS A 233 -15.06 10.83 3.82
C HIS A 233 -14.20 11.67 4.75
N SER A 234 -12.99 12.03 4.28
CA SER A 234 -12.16 13.00 4.99
C SER A 234 -11.16 13.66 4.07
N ARG A 235 -10.85 14.93 4.36
CA ARG A 235 -9.82 15.74 3.71
C ARG A 235 -8.97 16.43 4.77
N ALA A 236 -7.66 16.45 4.55
CA ALA A 236 -6.73 17.10 5.47
C ALA A 236 -5.54 17.72 4.73
N GLN A 237 -4.85 18.62 5.44
CA GLN A 237 -3.56 19.16 5.06
C GLN A 237 -2.52 18.66 6.05
N ILE A 238 -1.41 18.15 5.53
CA ILE A 238 -0.21 17.83 6.28
C ILE A 238 0.77 18.95 5.95
N ILE A 239 1.11 19.77 6.95
CA ILE A 239 1.92 20.98 6.79
C ILE A 239 3.25 20.75 7.48
N PHE A 240 4.34 20.74 6.72
CA PHE A 240 5.70 20.55 7.21
C PHE A 240 6.34 21.87 7.60
N ASP A 241 7.30 21.85 8.51
CA ASP A 241 7.97 23.06 9.04
C ASP A 241 8.70 23.87 7.98
N ASN A 242 9.15 23.23 6.89
CA ASN A 242 9.78 23.90 5.76
C ASN A 242 8.80 24.59 4.79
N GLY A 243 7.50 24.56 5.07
CA GLY A 243 6.45 25.14 4.24
C GLY A 243 5.89 24.19 3.16
N PHE A 244 6.41 22.98 2.97
CA PHE A 244 5.82 21.99 2.08
C PHE A 244 4.44 21.55 2.61
N VAL A 245 3.45 21.49 1.73
CA VAL A 245 2.06 21.14 2.08
C VAL A 245 1.59 19.92 1.28
N SER A 246 1.08 18.93 1.96
CA SER A 246 0.37 17.83 1.33
C SER A 246 -1.13 17.90 1.61
N ASN A 247 -1.92 18.04 0.55
CA ASN A 247 -3.38 17.94 0.59
C ASN A 247 -3.78 16.50 0.32
N VAL A 248 -4.42 15.84 1.29
CA VAL A 248 -4.80 14.43 1.21
C VAL A 248 -6.33 14.29 1.32
N SER A 249 -6.89 13.38 0.54
CA SER A 249 -8.33 13.09 0.56
C SER A 249 -8.58 11.59 0.47
N ALA A 250 -9.50 11.08 1.29
CA ALA A 250 -9.94 9.69 1.28
C ALA A 250 -11.46 9.61 1.36
N SER A 251 -12.10 8.76 0.52
CA SER A 251 -13.56 8.68 0.51
C SER A 251 -14.10 7.30 0.11
N PHE A 252 -15.07 6.80 0.90
CA PHE A 252 -16.00 5.73 0.52
C PHE A 252 -17.33 6.26 -0.02
N LYS A 253 -17.56 7.58 0.08
CA LYS A 253 -18.78 8.26 -0.33
C LYS A 253 -18.72 8.77 -1.76
N GLU A 254 -17.55 9.19 -2.20
CA GLU A 254 -17.33 9.85 -3.49
C GLU A 254 -16.26 9.13 -4.31
N ASN A 255 -16.42 9.16 -5.63
CA ASN A 255 -15.36 8.77 -6.54
C ASN A 255 -14.46 9.99 -6.77
N LEU A 256 -13.43 10.11 -5.94
CA LEU A 256 -12.41 11.16 -6.07
C LEU A 256 -11.35 10.81 -7.14
N GLY A 257 -11.43 9.61 -7.70
CA GLY A 257 -10.33 9.06 -8.47
C GLY A 257 -9.16 8.64 -7.58
N ASN A 258 -7.98 8.52 -8.17
CA ASN A 258 -6.72 8.31 -7.46
C ASN A 258 -5.57 9.05 -8.17
N ASP A 259 -5.85 10.27 -8.61
CA ASP A 259 -4.90 11.13 -9.28
C ASP A 259 -4.09 11.97 -8.29
N THR A 260 -2.90 12.39 -8.70
CA THR A 260 -2.01 13.21 -7.90
C THR A 260 -1.43 14.35 -8.72
N VAL A 261 -1.25 15.51 -8.10
CA VAL A 261 -0.52 16.64 -8.68
C VAL A 261 0.60 17.04 -7.73
N ILE A 262 1.83 17.01 -8.22
CA ILE A 262 3.02 17.51 -7.50
C ILE A 262 3.36 18.89 -8.08
N LYS A 263 3.50 19.90 -7.22
CA LYS A 263 3.80 21.28 -7.61
C LYS A 263 5.18 21.69 -7.09
N GLY A 264 5.97 22.21 -7.98
CA GLY A 264 7.26 22.83 -7.67
C GLY A 264 7.28 24.31 -8.08
N THR A 265 8.40 24.99 -7.83
CA THR A 265 8.58 26.41 -8.17
C THR A 265 8.65 26.68 -9.67
N SER A 266 9.06 25.69 -10.48
CA SER A 266 9.25 25.81 -11.93
C SER A 266 8.32 24.94 -12.77
N GLY A 267 7.42 24.16 -12.13
CA GLY A 267 6.53 23.29 -12.88
C GLY A 267 5.64 22.39 -12.03
N LYS A 268 4.94 21.48 -12.72
CA LYS A 268 4.00 20.53 -12.10
C LYS A 268 4.12 19.17 -12.75
N ILE A 269 3.90 18.11 -11.97
CA ILE A 269 3.74 16.74 -12.47
C ILE A 269 2.32 16.28 -12.15
N TYR A 270 1.56 15.93 -13.19
CA TYR A 270 0.26 15.31 -13.07
C TYR A 270 0.42 13.80 -13.22
N ILE A 271 -0.12 13.04 -12.27
CA ILE A 271 -0.03 11.58 -12.24
C ILE A 271 -1.45 11.04 -12.29
N HIS A 272 -1.78 10.35 -13.36
CA HIS A 272 -3.06 9.70 -13.49
C HIS A 272 -2.99 8.27 -12.95
N ASN A 273 -4.04 7.85 -12.22
CA ASN A 273 -4.15 6.52 -11.64
C ASN A 273 -2.97 6.11 -10.74
N THR A 274 -2.56 7.01 -9.83
CA THR A 274 -1.35 6.93 -9.01
C THR A 274 -1.16 5.59 -8.27
N PHE A 275 -2.23 5.06 -7.66
CA PHE A 275 -2.12 3.96 -6.70
C PHE A 275 -2.41 2.57 -7.28
N LEU A 276 -3.07 2.49 -8.44
CA LEU A 276 -3.52 1.23 -9.03
C LEU A 276 -2.75 0.84 -10.30
N GLY A 277 -1.69 1.57 -10.59
CA GLY A 277 -0.83 1.42 -11.77
C GLY A 277 -0.90 2.66 -12.63
N ILE A 278 0.19 3.43 -12.65
CA ILE A 278 0.29 4.68 -13.40
C ILE A 278 0.34 4.33 -14.89
N ASP A 279 -0.60 4.88 -15.67
CA ASP A 279 -0.59 4.70 -17.12
C ASP A 279 0.27 5.76 -17.81
N GLN A 280 0.20 7.00 -17.30
CA GLN A 280 0.80 8.19 -17.89
C GLN A 280 1.11 9.23 -16.82
N ILE A 281 2.17 10.00 -17.04
CA ILE A 281 2.46 11.24 -16.32
C ILE A 281 2.60 12.39 -17.31
N ARG A 282 2.14 13.59 -16.91
CA ARG A 282 2.32 14.82 -17.66
C ARG A 282 3.13 15.80 -16.83
N VAL A 283 4.22 16.29 -17.42
CA VAL A 283 5.07 17.34 -16.86
C VAL A 283 4.72 18.65 -17.54
N VAL A 284 4.49 19.68 -16.75
CA VAL A 284 4.19 21.05 -17.25
C VAL A 284 5.20 21.99 -16.61
N LEU A 285 6.01 22.62 -17.45
CA LEU A 285 6.98 23.65 -17.11
C LEU A 285 6.47 25.01 -17.63
N GLU A 286 7.21 26.07 -17.37
CA GLU A 286 6.81 27.43 -17.78
C GLU A 286 6.58 27.56 -19.28
N ASN A 287 7.47 27.00 -20.11
CA ASN A 287 7.47 27.18 -21.56
C ASN A 287 7.16 25.90 -22.34
N GLU A 288 7.03 24.77 -21.69
CA GLU A 288 6.78 23.49 -22.35
C GLU A 288 5.95 22.52 -21.50
N SER A 289 5.35 21.54 -22.15
CA SER A 289 4.75 20.40 -21.49
C SER A 289 4.98 19.14 -22.31
N TYR A 290 5.19 18.01 -21.61
CA TYR A 290 5.36 16.71 -22.23
C TYR A 290 4.74 15.60 -21.41
N GLU A 291 4.50 14.47 -22.06
CA GLU A 291 3.88 13.30 -21.47
C GLU A 291 4.85 12.11 -21.53
N ILE A 292 4.80 11.27 -20.50
CA ILE A 292 5.55 10.03 -20.45
C ILE A 292 4.57 8.90 -20.19
N GLU A 293 4.41 8.01 -21.16
CA GLU A 293 3.52 6.86 -21.07
C GLU A 293 4.28 5.61 -20.62
N LYS A 294 3.56 4.71 -19.97
CA LYS A 294 4.08 3.40 -19.60
C LYS A 294 4.22 2.52 -20.85
N LYS A 295 5.44 2.16 -21.20
CA LYS A 295 5.73 1.33 -22.38
C LYS A 295 5.19 -0.11 -22.26
N ASN A 296 5.27 -0.71 -21.07
CA ASN A 296 4.85 -2.08 -20.81
C ASN A 296 3.81 -2.12 -19.69
N LYS A 297 2.60 -2.59 -20.00
CA LYS A 297 1.50 -2.74 -19.04
C LYS A 297 1.61 -4.09 -18.32
N ARG A 298 2.48 -4.15 -17.32
CA ARG A 298 2.58 -5.29 -16.41
C ARG A 298 1.67 -5.06 -15.21
N ASN A 299 1.22 -6.16 -14.62
CA ASN A 299 0.50 -6.10 -13.36
C ASN A 299 1.39 -5.47 -12.27
N ILE A 300 0.89 -4.50 -11.54
CA ILE A 300 1.65 -3.77 -10.53
C ILE A 300 2.15 -4.67 -9.39
N TYR A 301 1.39 -5.71 -9.04
CA TYR A 301 1.82 -6.71 -8.07
C TYR A 301 2.96 -7.59 -8.58
N SER A 302 3.03 -7.87 -9.90
CA SER A 302 4.15 -8.61 -10.46
C SER A 302 5.46 -7.84 -10.31
N ILE A 303 5.40 -6.51 -10.47
CA ILE A 303 6.55 -5.62 -10.28
C ILE A 303 6.97 -5.59 -8.81
N GLU A 304 6.02 -5.52 -7.88
CA GLU A 304 6.28 -5.58 -6.44
C GLU A 304 6.95 -6.89 -6.04
N ILE A 305 6.39 -8.04 -6.47
CA ILE A 305 6.95 -9.37 -6.21
C ILE A 305 8.38 -9.47 -6.72
N GLU A 306 8.64 -9.04 -7.96
CA GLU A 306 9.99 -9.08 -8.55
C GLU A 306 10.99 -8.24 -7.77
N ASN A 307 10.63 -7.00 -7.40
CA ASN A 307 11.52 -6.11 -6.67
C ASN A 307 11.84 -6.65 -5.27
N ILE A 308 10.83 -7.12 -4.53
CA ILE A 308 11.02 -7.70 -3.21
C ILE A 308 11.89 -8.95 -3.31
N SER A 309 11.62 -9.82 -4.27
CA SER A 309 12.40 -11.04 -4.48
C SER A 309 13.84 -10.75 -4.90
N GLN A 310 14.04 -9.73 -5.73
CA GLN A 310 15.39 -9.31 -6.12
C GLN A 310 16.17 -8.80 -4.90
N ASN A 311 15.57 -8.01 -4.02
CA ASN A 311 16.22 -7.59 -2.78
C ASN A 311 16.67 -8.79 -1.93
N ILE A 312 15.83 -9.85 -1.87
CA ILE A 312 16.19 -11.07 -1.12
C ILE A 312 17.31 -11.85 -1.81
N LEU A 313 17.29 -11.96 -3.15
CA LEU A 313 18.34 -12.61 -3.94
C LEU A 313 19.67 -11.90 -3.80
N ASP A 314 19.65 -10.58 -3.73
CA ASP A 314 20.83 -9.71 -3.52
C ASP A 314 21.24 -9.63 -2.04
N HIS A 315 20.69 -10.52 -1.18
CA HIS A 315 21.00 -10.62 0.25
C HIS A 315 20.81 -9.31 1.04
N GLN A 316 19.89 -8.44 0.60
CA GLN A 316 19.56 -7.23 1.34
C GLN A 316 18.88 -7.60 2.68
N SER A 317 19.28 -6.97 3.76
CA SER A 317 18.67 -7.15 5.08
C SER A 317 17.34 -6.40 5.24
N LYS A 318 17.06 -5.44 4.37
CA LYS A 318 15.85 -4.60 4.33
C LYS A 318 15.43 -4.31 2.91
N ILE A 319 14.16 -3.93 2.73
CA ILE A 319 13.66 -3.47 1.44
C ILE A 319 14.42 -2.20 1.00
N LEU A 320 14.78 -2.12 -0.28
CA LEU A 320 15.44 -0.94 -0.83
C LEU A 320 14.41 0.12 -1.25
N PHE A 321 14.83 1.40 -1.20
CA PHE A 321 14.05 2.50 -1.77
C PHE A 321 13.74 2.23 -3.27
N PRO A 322 12.52 2.49 -3.76
CA PRO A 322 11.45 3.26 -3.16
C PRO A 322 10.49 2.46 -2.25
N GLY A 323 10.73 1.16 -2.00
CA GLY A 323 9.95 0.39 -1.04
C GLY A 323 9.87 1.06 0.33
N ILE A 324 8.76 0.86 1.03
CA ILE A 324 8.53 1.51 2.31
C ILE A 324 9.45 0.92 3.39
N GLN A 325 10.17 1.77 4.09
CA GLN A 325 11.02 1.38 5.21
C GLN A 325 10.19 1.30 6.50
N ILE A 326 10.65 0.55 7.50
CA ILE A 326 9.92 0.44 8.78
C ILE A 326 9.76 1.80 9.49
N ASP A 327 10.68 2.73 9.30
CA ASP A 327 10.54 4.10 9.80
C ASP A 327 9.41 4.85 9.10
N ASP A 328 9.23 4.64 7.80
CA ASP A 328 8.11 5.22 7.03
C ASP A 328 6.77 4.60 7.46
N THR A 329 6.74 3.30 7.77
CA THR A 329 5.54 2.62 8.31
C THR A 329 5.09 3.28 9.61
N VAL A 330 6.02 3.55 10.54
CA VAL A 330 5.73 4.25 11.80
C VAL A 330 5.24 5.67 11.53
N LEU A 331 5.91 6.39 10.65
CA LEU A 331 5.52 7.76 10.28
C LEU A 331 4.15 7.80 9.61
N ASN A 332 3.87 6.85 8.71
CA ASN A 332 2.58 6.73 8.04
C ASN A 332 1.45 6.50 9.05
N MET A 333 1.67 5.59 10.00
CA MET A 333 0.68 5.32 11.04
C MET A 333 0.46 6.53 11.95
N LYS A 334 1.53 7.27 12.30
CA LYS A 334 1.40 8.52 13.06
C LYS A 334 0.54 9.55 12.31
N ILE A 335 0.81 9.77 11.03
CA ILE A 335 0.02 10.70 10.20
C ILE A 335 -1.44 10.27 10.14
N LEU A 336 -1.71 8.97 9.96
CA LEU A 336 -3.07 8.43 9.89
C LEU A 336 -3.83 8.61 11.21
N GLU A 337 -3.18 8.38 12.35
CA GLU A 337 -3.79 8.62 13.66
C GLU A 337 -4.06 10.10 13.92
N ASP A 338 -3.09 10.97 13.64
CA ASP A 338 -3.25 12.42 13.80
C ASP A 338 -4.39 12.93 12.88
N TRP A 339 -4.50 12.41 11.63
CA TRP A 339 -5.60 12.72 10.73
C TRP A 339 -6.95 12.23 11.25
N LYS A 340 -6.96 11.05 11.83
CA LYS A 340 -8.17 10.43 12.36
C LYS A 340 -8.68 11.13 13.63
N ASN A 341 -7.77 11.64 14.46
CA ASN A 341 -8.07 12.26 15.76
C ASN A 341 -8.35 13.77 15.68
N GLY A 342 -7.90 14.46 14.65
CA GLY A 342 -8.24 15.88 14.37
C GLY A 342 -9.58 15.97 13.70
#